data_9714d491beb1572107ffd89b48ed39b6
#
_entry.id   9714d491beb1572107ffd89b48ed39b6
#
_cell.length_a   1.000
_cell.length_b   1.000
_cell.length_c   1.000
_cell.angle_alpha   90.00
_cell.angle_beta   90.00
_cell.angle_gamma   90.00
#
_symmetry.space_group_name_H-M   'P 1'
#
loop_
_entity.id
_entity.type
_entity.pdbx_description
1 polymer ?
#
loop_
_entity_poly.entity_id
_entity_poly.type
_entity_poly.pdbx_seq_one_letter_code
_entity_poly.pdbx_strand_id
1 'polypeptide(L)'
;MAVSVIAIMTAVAAHGQQGRWASADDKTAKFMIDAERQWAEAACTHNKITEKILADDFQGTSPEATRYTKSEEVADSADVSKTSRDCRLIDAKVRFFGDSLALVYGSESAVRKGKDGTEKPRCLIWTDTWLKRNGAWQIIAAQDTQFDC
;
A
#
# COMPACT_ATOMS: atom_id res chain seq x y z
N MET A 1 50.96 -20.03 34.71
CA MET A 1 49.52 -20.23 34.89
C MET A 1 48.85 -19.57 33.73
N ALA A 2 48.28 -20.35 32.82
CA ALA A 2 47.55 -19.83 31.65
C ALA A 2 46.05 -19.79 31.95
N VAL A 3 45.45 -18.61 31.88
CA VAL A 3 44.01 -18.42 32.08
C VAL A 3 43.34 -18.50 30.72
N SER A 4 42.62 -19.60 30.47
CA SER A 4 41.78 -19.74 29.26
C SER A 4 40.47 -18.99 29.46
N VAL A 5 40.26 -17.95 28.67
CA VAL A 5 38.98 -17.25 28.58
C VAL A 5 38.08 -17.98 27.58
N ILE A 6 37.03 -18.63 28.08
CA ILE A 6 35.99 -19.25 27.25
C ILE A 6 34.99 -18.16 26.88
N ALA A 7 34.97 -17.73 25.63
CA ALA A 7 33.94 -16.85 25.11
C ALA A 7 32.67 -17.67 24.82
N ILE A 8 31.61 -17.45 25.60
CA ILE A 8 30.29 -18.04 25.37
C ILE A 8 29.59 -17.17 24.31
N MET A 9 29.52 -17.65 23.06
CA MET A 9 28.68 -17.05 22.03
C MET A 9 27.23 -17.49 22.25
N THR A 10 26.41 -16.59 22.77
CA THR A 10 24.96 -16.79 22.79
C THR A 10 24.43 -16.55 21.39
N ALA A 11 24.03 -17.62 20.69
CA ALA A 11 23.29 -17.52 19.44
C ALA A 11 21.89 -16.96 19.75
N VAL A 12 21.64 -15.70 19.38
CA VAL A 12 20.29 -15.14 19.37
C VAL A 12 19.56 -15.80 18.19
N ALA A 13 18.70 -16.76 18.49
CA ALA A 13 17.78 -17.31 17.49
C ALA A 13 16.84 -16.19 17.03
N ALA A 14 17.07 -15.68 15.83
CA ALA A 14 16.12 -14.79 15.17
C ALA A 14 14.83 -15.59 14.86
N HIS A 15 13.90 -15.61 15.80
CA HIS A 15 12.55 -16.09 15.52
C HIS A 15 11.92 -15.09 14.58
N GLY A 16 11.85 -15.43 13.29
CA GLY A 16 11.12 -14.66 12.30
C GLY A 16 9.70 -14.46 12.80
N GLN A 17 9.30 -13.21 13.04
CA GLN A 17 7.99 -12.91 13.59
C GLN A 17 6.92 -13.28 12.56
N GLN A 18 6.14 -14.31 12.86
CA GLN A 18 5.08 -14.80 12.00
C GLN A 18 3.99 -13.70 11.89
N GLY A 19 3.63 -13.31 10.66
CA GLY A 19 2.65 -12.26 10.45
C GLY A 19 1.25 -12.65 10.95
N ARG A 20 0.58 -11.69 11.61
CA ARG A 20 -0.78 -11.81 12.17
C ARG A 20 -1.79 -11.12 11.24
N TRP A 21 -2.84 -11.82 10.84
CA TRP A 21 -3.98 -11.17 10.19
C TRP A 21 -4.74 -10.27 11.19
N ALA A 22 -5.16 -9.11 10.72
CA ALA A 22 -5.98 -8.21 11.52
C ALA A 22 -7.36 -8.83 11.80
N SER A 23 -7.87 -8.59 13.00
CA SER A 23 -9.27 -8.88 13.34
C SER A 23 -10.19 -7.79 12.77
N ALA A 24 -11.47 -8.09 12.64
CA ALA A 24 -12.48 -7.16 12.10
C ALA A 24 -12.65 -5.85 12.92
N ASP A 25 -12.24 -5.86 14.18
CA ASP A 25 -12.33 -4.73 15.12
C ASP A 25 -11.00 -3.98 15.30
N ASP A 26 -9.90 -4.44 14.67
CA ASP A 26 -8.58 -3.80 14.75
C ASP A 26 -8.64 -2.37 14.18
N LYS A 27 -8.45 -1.38 15.06
CA LYS A 27 -8.57 0.04 14.70
C LYS A 27 -7.51 0.50 13.69
N THR A 28 -6.30 -0.05 13.78
CA THR A 28 -5.21 0.28 12.85
C THR A 28 -5.51 -0.28 11.46
N ALA A 29 -6.01 -1.51 11.39
CA ALA A 29 -6.42 -2.10 10.12
C ALA A 29 -7.59 -1.34 9.48
N LYS A 30 -8.59 -0.94 10.26
CA LYS A 30 -9.70 -0.09 9.77
C LYS A 30 -9.20 1.23 9.19
N PHE A 31 -8.25 1.88 9.87
CA PHE A 31 -7.60 3.10 9.36
C PHE A 31 -6.91 2.85 8.02
N MET A 32 -6.12 1.77 7.90
CA MET A 32 -5.43 1.42 6.66
C MET A 32 -6.43 1.14 5.53
N ILE A 33 -7.42 0.29 5.78
CA ILE A 33 -8.45 -0.06 4.78
C ILE A 33 -9.24 1.18 4.32
N ASP A 34 -9.57 2.10 5.25
CA ASP A 34 -10.25 3.35 4.88
C ASP A 34 -9.36 4.26 4.02
N ALA A 35 -8.07 4.32 4.31
CA ALA A 35 -7.09 5.07 3.53
C ALA A 35 -6.92 4.48 2.12
N GLU A 36 -6.83 3.14 2.00
CA GLU A 36 -6.79 2.45 0.70
C GLU A 36 -8.08 2.67 -0.10
N ARG A 37 -9.24 2.63 0.56
CA ARG A 37 -10.51 2.95 -0.08
C ARG A 37 -10.51 4.37 -0.66
N GLN A 38 -10.04 5.35 0.11
CA GLN A 38 -9.93 6.73 -0.37
C GLN A 38 -8.94 6.86 -1.52
N TRP A 39 -7.86 6.07 -1.55
CA TRP A 39 -6.91 6.05 -2.65
C TRP A 39 -7.52 5.41 -3.90
N ALA A 40 -8.16 4.26 -3.78
CA ALA A 40 -8.92 3.64 -4.88
C ALA A 40 -9.97 4.58 -5.50
N GLU A 41 -10.58 5.44 -4.67
CA GLU A 41 -11.58 6.42 -5.11
C GLU A 41 -10.96 7.74 -5.63
N ALA A 42 -9.65 7.97 -5.43
CA ALA A 42 -9.00 9.25 -5.76
C ALA A 42 -9.12 9.63 -7.24
N ALA A 43 -9.06 8.66 -8.16
CA ALA A 43 -9.23 8.90 -9.59
C ALA A 43 -10.63 9.40 -9.98
N CYS A 44 -11.64 9.23 -9.10
CA CYS A 44 -13.00 9.74 -9.29
C CYS A 44 -13.28 11.01 -8.49
N THR A 45 -12.62 11.19 -7.35
CA THR A 45 -12.92 12.24 -6.37
C THR A 45 -11.88 13.35 -6.31
N HIS A 46 -10.69 13.10 -6.89
CA HIS A 46 -9.51 13.98 -6.80
C HIS A 46 -9.21 14.42 -5.37
N ASN A 47 -9.42 13.50 -4.41
CA ASN A 47 -9.09 13.74 -3.02
C ASN A 47 -7.56 13.77 -2.83
N LYS A 48 -7.12 14.33 -1.73
CA LYS A 48 -5.68 14.49 -1.44
C LYS A 48 -5.15 13.42 -0.49
N ILE A 49 -5.71 12.22 -0.51
CA ILE A 49 -5.31 11.18 0.43
C ILE A 49 -3.86 10.76 0.23
N THR A 50 -3.39 10.67 -1.02
CA THR A 50 -2.03 10.27 -1.38
C THR A 50 -0.95 11.18 -0.78
N GLU A 51 -1.20 12.49 -0.67
CA GLU A 51 -0.31 13.43 0.01
C GLU A 51 -0.06 13.03 1.47
N LYS A 52 -1.06 12.45 2.13
CA LYS A 52 -1.06 12.15 3.57
C LYS A 52 -0.53 10.77 3.90
N ILE A 53 -0.87 9.77 3.10
CA ILE A 53 -0.56 8.36 3.41
C ILE A 53 0.74 7.87 2.80
N LEU A 54 1.21 8.45 1.69
CA LEU A 54 2.48 8.05 1.08
C LEU A 54 3.66 8.68 1.83
N ALA A 55 4.66 7.85 2.11
CA ALA A 55 5.93 8.32 2.68
C ALA A 55 6.74 9.12 1.65
N ASP A 56 7.64 10.00 2.10
CA ASP A 56 8.45 10.80 1.18
C ASP A 56 9.42 9.94 0.34
N ASP A 57 9.80 8.78 0.85
CA ASP A 57 10.62 7.75 0.17
C ASP A 57 9.76 6.64 -0.50
N PHE A 58 8.48 6.88 -0.71
CA PHE A 58 7.57 5.95 -1.37
C PHE A 58 8.02 5.61 -2.79
N GLN A 59 7.85 4.33 -3.15
CA GLN A 59 8.00 3.87 -4.52
C GLN A 59 6.90 2.87 -4.88
N GLY A 60 6.10 3.20 -5.90
CA GLY A 60 5.12 2.30 -6.49
C GLY A 60 5.63 1.63 -7.77
N THR A 61 4.97 0.55 -8.17
CA THR A 61 5.13 -0.11 -9.46
C THR A 61 3.77 -0.32 -10.08
N SER A 62 3.53 0.32 -11.22
CA SER A 62 2.25 0.23 -11.92
C SER A 62 2.09 -1.08 -12.70
N PRO A 63 0.87 -1.43 -13.12
CA PRO A 63 0.62 -2.60 -13.98
C PRO A 63 1.38 -2.56 -15.32
N GLU A 64 1.74 -1.36 -15.78
CA GLU A 64 2.51 -1.15 -17.00
C GLU A 64 4.03 -1.32 -16.79
N ALA A 65 4.44 -1.90 -15.65
CA ALA A 65 5.82 -2.11 -15.23
C ALA A 65 6.65 -0.82 -15.11
N THR A 66 6.00 0.30 -14.83
CA THR A 66 6.64 1.60 -14.60
C THR A 66 6.71 1.88 -13.10
N ARG A 67 7.86 2.33 -12.61
CA ARG A 67 8.01 2.80 -11.24
C ARG A 67 7.62 4.26 -11.14
N TYR A 68 7.02 4.62 -10.01
CA TYR A 68 6.60 5.98 -9.74
C TYR A 68 6.83 6.37 -8.27
N THR A 69 7.02 7.64 -8.03
CA THR A 69 7.28 8.26 -6.73
C THR A 69 6.01 8.83 -6.13
N LYS A 70 6.07 9.24 -4.85
CA LYS A 70 4.99 10.00 -4.19
C LYS A 70 4.57 11.23 -5.00
N SER A 71 5.54 12.02 -5.46
CA SER A 71 5.25 13.26 -6.20
C SER A 71 4.51 13.01 -7.51
N GLU A 72 4.85 11.93 -8.22
CA GLU A 72 4.17 11.53 -9.44
C GLU A 72 2.75 11.02 -9.16
N GLU A 73 2.57 10.22 -8.11
CA GLU A 73 1.24 9.74 -7.70
C GLU A 73 0.33 10.87 -7.24
N VAL A 74 0.85 11.80 -6.45
CA VAL A 74 0.08 12.98 -6.00
C VAL A 74 -0.34 13.83 -7.20
N ALA A 75 0.55 14.04 -8.18
CA ALA A 75 0.22 14.78 -9.39
C ALA A 75 -0.81 14.03 -10.26
N ASP A 76 -0.69 12.70 -10.35
CA ASP A 76 -1.64 11.86 -11.10
C ASP A 76 -3.04 11.89 -10.49
N SER A 77 -3.14 11.72 -9.17
CA SER A 77 -4.41 11.77 -8.43
C SER A 77 -5.09 13.15 -8.47
N ALA A 78 -4.32 14.21 -8.61
CA ALA A 78 -4.83 15.59 -8.71
C ALA A 78 -5.22 16.01 -10.14
N ASP A 79 -4.88 15.22 -11.16
CA ASP A 79 -5.11 15.56 -12.56
C ASP A 79 -6.59 15.43 -12.95
N VAL A 80 -7.31 16.53 -12.87
CA VAL A 80 -8.73 16.62 -13.21
C VAL A 80 -9.05 16.39 -14.71
N SER A 81 -8.04 16.34 -15.58
CA SER A 81 -8.21 15.97 -16.99
C SER A 81 -8.44 14.48 -17.18
N LYS A 82 -8.01 13.66 -16.21
CA LYS A 82 -8.27 12.23 -16.17
C LYS A 82 -9.65 11.97 -15.60
N THR A 83 -10.58 11.53 -16.45
CA THR A 83 -11.92 11.20 -16.01
C THR A 83 -12.06 9.71 -15.77
N SER A 84 -12.41 9.37 -14.54
CA SER A 84 -12.77 8.01 -14.13
C SER A 84 -14.13 8.04 -13.46
N ARG A 85 -14.86 6.92 -13.50
CA ARG A 85 -16.11 6.75 -12.77
C ARG A 85 -16.19 5.35 -12.15
N ASP A 86 -17.12 5.17 -11.24
CA ASP A 86 -17.37 3.90 -10.57
C ASP A 86 -16.13 3.35 -9.82
N CYS A 87 -15.28 4.27 -9.35
CA CYS A 87 -14.09 3.91 -8.57
C CYS A 87 -14.49 3.33 -7.22
N ARG A 88 -13.99 2.15 -6.89
CA ARG A 88 -14.30 1.50 -5.62
C ARG A 88 -13.23 0.51 -5.21
N LEU A 89 -12.99 0.43 -3.91
CA LEU A 89 -12.32 -0.70 -3.29
C LEU A 89 -13.28 -1.90 -3.31
N ILE A 90 -12.83 -3.06 -3.80
CA ILE A 90 -13.60 -4.30 -3.83
C ILE A 90 -13.40 -5.06 -2.52
N ASP A 91 -12.15 -5.30 -2.13
CA ASP A 91 -11.78 -5.91 -0.87
C ASP A 91 -10.42 -5.43 -0.39
N ALA A 92 -10.16 -5.56 0.90
CA ALA A 92 -8.83 -5.36 1.48
C ALA A 92 -8.66 -6.18 2.76
N LYS A 93 -7.42 -6.68 2.98
CA LYS A 93 -7.02 -7.42 4.18
C LYS A 93 -5.67 -6.95 4.67
N VAL A 94 -5.53 -6.79 5.98
CA VAL A 94 -4.28 -6.32 6.61
C VAL A 94 -3.59 -7.46 7.33
N ARG A 95 -2.28 -7.59 7.12
CA ARG A 95 -1.42 -8.52 7.85
C ARG A 95 -0.28 -7.76 8.51
N PHE A 96 -0.19 -7.80 9.82
CA PHE A 96 0.84 -7.16 10.62
C PHE A 96 2.07 -8.07 10.81
N PHE A 97 3.25 -7.47 10.77
CA PHE A 97 4.54 -8.10 11.10
C PHE A 97 5.20 -7.24 12.20
N GLY A 98 4.97 -7.61 13.45
CA GLY A 98 5.34 -6.78 14.58
C GLY A 98 4.49 -5.51 14.71
N ASP A 99 5.09 -4.48 15.32
CA ASP A 99 4.40 -3.25 15.70
C ASP A 99 4.56 -2.11 14.68
N SER A 100 5.39 -2.33 13.64
CA SER A 100 5.79 -1.27 12.72
C SER A 100 5.68 -1.60 11.23
N LEU A 101 5.41 -2.85 10.86
CA LEU A 101 5.26 -3.27 9.47
C LEU A 101 3.90 -3.93 9.26
N ALA A 102 3.21 -3.54 8.19
CA ALA A 102 2.00 -4.19 7.74
C ALA A 102 2.00 -4.32 6.21
N LEU A 103 1.37 -5.38 5.72
CA LEU A 103 1.00 -5.53 4.33
C LEU A 103 -0.52 -5.43 4.22
N VAL A 104 -0.97 -4.62 3.27
CA VAL A 104 -2.37 -4.56 2.88
C VAL A 104 -2.49 -5.18 1.50
N TYR A 105 -3.37 -6.16 1.40
CA TYR A 105 -3.70 -6.84 0.14
C TYR A 105 -5.11 -6.42 -0.23
N GLY A 106 -5.31 -5.97 -1.45
CA GLY A 106 -6.63 -5.55 -1.88
C GLY A 106 -6.85 -5.64 -3.37
N SER A 107 -8.07 -5.30 -3.75
CA SER A 107 -8.47 -5.17 -5.14
C SER A 107 -9.43 -4.00 -5.31
N GLU A 108 -9.40 -3.41 -6.50
CA GLU A 108 -10.21 -2.26 -6.84
C GLU A 108 -10.71 -2.32 -8.27
N SER A 109 -11.73 -1.54 -8.57
CA SER A 109 -12.22 -1.36 -9.93
C SER A 109 -12.58 0.10 -10.21
N ALA A 110 -12.42 0.49 -11.48
CA ALA A 110 -12.85 1.75 -12.02
C ALA A 110 -13.25 1.59 -13.49
N VAL A 111 -13.98 2.57 -14.04
CA VAL A 111 -14.11 2.74 -15.48
C VAL A 111 -13.25 3.93 -15.86
N ARG A 112 -12.25 3.72 -16.71
CA ARG A 112 -11.34 4.76 -17.19
C ARG A 112 -11.66 5.16 -18.62
N LYS A 113 -11.59 6.46 -18.89
CA LYS A 113 -11.72 7.00 -20.25
C LYS A 113 -10.34 7.11 -20.88
N GLY A 114 -10.17 6.43 -22.01
CA GLY A 114 -8.93 6.51 -22.80
C GLY A 114 -8.81 7.84 -23.54
N LYS A 115 -7.62 8.11 -24.10
CA LYS A 115 -7.35 9.32 -24.92
C LYS A 115 -8.22 9.40 -26.17
N ASP A 116 -8.68 8.26 -26.67
CA ASP A 116 -9.60 8.12 -27.81
C ASP A 116 -11.08 8.33 -27.42
N GLY A 117 -11.35 8.63 -26.14
CA GLY A 117 -12.69 8.81 -25.60
C GLY A 117 -13.42 7.52 -25.24
N THR A 118 -12.83 6.33 -25.51
CA THR A 118 -13.44 5.04 -25.15
C THR A 118 -13.36 4.82 -23.65
N GLU A 119 -14.44 4.28 -23.09
CA GLU A 119 -14.48 3.87 -21.69
C GLU A 119 -14.17 2.38 -21.59
N LYS A 120 -13.27 2.03 -20.64
CA LYS A 120 -12.88 0.64 -20.39
C LYS A 120 -12.88 0.36 -18.89
N PRO A 121 -13.40 -0.80 -18.47
CA PRO A 121 -13.22 -1.24 -17.09
C PRO A 121 -11.73 -1.49 -16.82
N ARG A 122 -11.30 -1.20 -15.59
CA ARG A 122 -9.96 -1.47 -15.08
C ARG A 122 -10.09 -2.07 -13.70
N CYS A 123 -9.60 -3.28 -13.54
CA CYS A 123 -9.52 -3.96 -12.26
C CYS A 123 -8.07 -4.18 -11.88
N LEU A 124 -7.74 -3.86 -10.64
CA LEU A 124 -6.42 -4.08 -10.06
C LEU A 124 -6.50 -5.00 -8.87
N ILE A 125 -5.48 -5.82 -8.73
CA ILE A 125 -5.11 -6.48 -7.49
C ILE A 125 -3.75 -5.94 -7.06
N TRP A 126 -3.58 -5.64 -5.78
CA TRP A 126 -2.41 -4.96 -5.31
C TRP A 126 -1.94 -5.42 -3.92
N THR A 127 -0.71 -5.06 -3.60
CA THR A 127 -0.11 -5.26 -2.28
C THR A 127 0.67 -4.02 -1.89
N ASP A 128 0.26 -3.40 -0.79
CA ASP A 128 0.88 -2.20 -0.28
C ASP A 128 1.59 -2.47 1.04
N THR A 129 2.78 -1.91 1.14
CA THR A 129 3.63 -2.03 2.32
C THR A 129 3.52 -0.78 3.17
N TRP A 130 2.98 -0.93 4.38
CA TRP A 130 2.86 0.11 5.37
C TRP A 130 3.96 0.00 6.41
N LEU A 131 4.62 1.11 6.71
CA LEU A 131 5.64 1.20 7.74
C LEU A 131 5.28 2.29 8.75
N LYS A 132 5.41 1.97 10.05
CA LYS A 132 5.22 2.93 11.13
C LYS A 132 6.55 3.59 11.47
N ARG A 133 6.65 4.89 11.24
CA ARG A 133 7.80 5.74 11.59
C ARG A 133 7.32 6.92 12.43
N ASN A 134 8.02 7.22 13.52
CA ASN A 134 7.69 8.35 14.41
C ASN A 134 6.23 8.38 14.86
N GLY A 135 5.63 7.21 15.09
CA GLY A 135 4.24 7.07 15.52
C GLY A 135 3.19 7.11 14.40
N ALA A 136 3.55 7.48 13.18
CA ALA A 136 2.66 7.53 12.02
C ALA A 136 2.84 6.33 11.09
N TRP A 137 1.72 5.80 10.58
CA TRP A 137 1.70 4.78 9.54
C TRP A 137 1.68 5.43 8.16
N GLN A 138 2.59 5.02 7.27
CA GLN A 138 2.68 5.50 5.89
C GLN A 138 2.99 4.34 4.94
N ILE A 139 2.51 4.43 3.71
CA ILE A 139 2.83 3.49 2.64
C ILE A 139 4.21 3.83 2.10
N ILE A 140 5.11 2.85 2.07
CA ILE A 140 6.47 2.99 1.54
C ILE A 140 6.65 2.30 0.19
N ALA A 141 5.78 1.34 -0.14
CA ALA A 141 5.81 0.66 -1.43
C ALA A 141 4.42 0.17 -1.82
N ALA A 142 4.12 0.21 -3.10
CA ALA A 142 2.91 -0.33 -3.72
C ALA A 142 3.26 -1.16 -4.96
N GLN A 143 2.50 -2.23 -5.19
CA GLN A 143 2.64 -3.07 -6.37
C GLN A 143 1.27 -3.43 -6.91
N ASP A 144 0.99 -3.00 -8.13
CA ASP A 144 -0.28 -3.24 -8.81
C ASP A 144 -0.14 -4.27 -9.93
N THR A 145 -1.21 -5.03 -10.13
CA THR A 145 -1.37 -5.94 -11.28
C THR A 145 -2.78 -5.78 -11.82
N GLN A 146 -2.87 -5.54 -13.12
CA GLN A 146 -4.18 -5.50 -13.78
C GLN A 146 -4.67 -6.90 -14.12
N PHE A 147 -5.96 -7.11 -13.97
CA PHE A 147 -6.64 -8.35 -14.36
C PHE A 147 -7.95 -8.04 -15.07
N ASP A 148 -8.54 -9.06 -15.69
CA ASP A 148 -9.81 -8.94 -16.37
C ASP A 148 -10.96 -8.76 -15.37
N CYS A 149 -11.73 -7.67 -15.50
CA CYS A 149 -12.89 -7.46 -14.66
C CYS A 149 -13.98 -8.53 -14.99
#